data_448da1a24a5676e4b7057bf5eecca5a5
#
_entry.id   448da1a24a5676e4b7057bf5eecca5a5
#
_cell.length_a   1.000
_cell.length_b   1.000
_cell.length_c   1.000
_cell.angle_alpha   90.00
_cell.angle_beta   90.00
_cell.angle_gamma   90.00
#
_symmetry.space_group_name_H-M   'P 1'
#
loop_
_entity.id
_entity.type
_entity.pdbx_description
1 polymer ?
#
loop_
_entity_poly.entity_id
_entity_poly.type
_entity_poly.pdbx_seq_one_letter_code
_entity_poly.pdbx_strand_id
1 'polypeptide(L)'
;MKKQIAILGSTGSIGTQALQVIEEHPDRYEAYVLTANNRVEDLIAQARKFKPEAVVIANETKYQQLKDALADLPIKVYAGEEALCQIVAEKPIDMVLTAMVGYAGLKPTMNAIRARKTIALANKETLVVAGELINDLARFSGTPILPVDSEHSAVFQLSLIHI
;
A
#
# COMPACT_ATOMS: atom_id res chain seq x y z
N MET A 1 8.98 16.23 8.32
CA MET A 1 8.70 15.64 7.01
C MET A 1 7.58 14.63 7.10
N LYS A 2 6.70 14.63 6.13
CA LYS A 2 5.61 13.65 6.07
C LYS A 2 6.13 12.26 5.72
N LYS A 3 5.56 11.24 6.34
CA LYS A 3 5.83 9.86 5.94
C LYS A 3 5.06 9.54 4.67
N GLN A 4 5.77 9.03 3.68
CA GLN A 4 5.21 8.66 2.39
C GLN A 4 4.77 7.21 2.45
N ILE A 5 3.47 6.97 2.29
CA ILE A 5 2.88 5.65 2.48
C ILE A 5 2.35 5.09 1.17
N ALA A 6 2.74 3.86 0.88
CA ALA A 6 2.15 3.08 -0.20
C ALA A 6 1.13 2.12 0.42
N ILE A 7 -0.10 2.16 -0.09
CA ILE A 7 -1.15 1.28 0.41
C ILE A 7 -1.48 0.23 -0.65
N LEU A 8 -1.16 -1.02 -0.35
CA LEU A 8 -1.53 -2.15 -1.18
C LEU A 8 -2.91 -2.63 -0.75
N GLY A 9 -3.91 -2.38 -1.60
CA GLY A 9 -5.30 -2.67 -1.29
C GLY A 9 -6.01 -1.50 -0.62
N SER A 10 -5.90 -0.31 -1.18
CA SER A 10 -6.46 0.91 -0.60
C SER A 10 -7.98 0.94 -0.58
N THR A 11 -8.65 0.15 -1.42
CA THR A 11 -10.11 0.14 -1.52
C THR A 11 -10.78 -0.84 -0.56
N GLY A 12 -10.00 -1.67 0.14
CA GLY A 12 -10.51 -2.59 1.13
C GLY A 12 -10.76 -1.91 2.48
N SER A 13 -11.24 -2.70 3.44
CA SER A 13 -11.60 -2.18 4.76
C SER A 13 -10.42 -1.51 5.47
N ILE A 14 -9.27 -2.18 5.54
CA ILE A 14 -8.09 -1.65 6.23
C ILE A 14 -7.49 -0.49 5.45
N GLY A 15 -7.42 -0.60 4.13
CA GLY A 15 -6.91 0.48 3.29
C GLY A 15 -7.74 1.75 3.42
N THR A 16 -9.05 1.62 3.46
CA THR A 16 -9.96 2.75 3.64
C THR A 16 -9.76 3.40 5.00
N GLN A 17 -9.60 2.61 6.05
CA GLN A 17 -9.31 3.14 7.39
C GLN A 17 -7.97 3.88 7.43
N ALA A 18 -6.96 3.33 6.76
CA ALA A 18 -5.66 3.99 6.68
C ALA A 18 -5.74 5.35 5.99
N LEU A 19 -6.54 5.45 4.94
CA LEU A 19 -6.77 6.73 4.27
C LEU A 19 -7.47 7.74 5.16
N GLN A 20 -8.38 7.29 6.04
CA GLN A 20 -8.98 8.17 7.03
C GLN A 20 -7.93 8.76 7.98
N VAL A 21 -6.98 7.94 8.41
CA VAL A 21 -5.88 8.43 9.26
C VAL A 21 -5.05 9.47 8.54
N ILE A 22 -4.73 9.22 7.28
CA ILE A 22 -3.96 10.16 6.46
C ILE A 22 -4.71 11.48 6.32
N GLU A 23 -6.03 11.41 6.10
CA GLU A 23 -6.87 12.60 5.99
C GLU A 23 -6.91 13.40 7.29
N GLU A 24 -6.94 12.72 8.44
CA GLU A 24 -6.97 13.36 9.75
C GLU A 24 -5.62 13.93 10.18
N HIS A 25 -4.54 13.42 9.62
CA HIS A 25 -3.17 13.83 9.96
C HIS A 25 -2.36 14.20 8.72
N PRO A 26 -2.82 15.20 7.94
CA PRO A 26 -2.15 15.55 6.69
C PRO A 26 -0.76 16.15 6.88
N ASP A 27 -0.45 16.58 8.10
CA ASP A 27 0.87 17.08 8.46
C ASP A 27 1.89 15.96 8.71
N ARG A 28 1.42 14.72 8.94
CA ARG A 28 2.27 13.58 9.29
C ARG A 28 2.40 12.56 8.18
N TYR A 29 1.34 12.34 7.41
CA TYR A 29 1.25 11.26 6.44
C TYR A 29 0.79 11.76 5.09
N GLU A 30 1.28 11.09 4.06
CA GLU A 30 0.88 11.37 2.68
C GLU A 30 0.72 10.04 1.94
N ALA A 31 -0.36 9.92 1.18
CA ALA A 31 -0.59 8.76 0.34
C ALA A 31 0.24 8.90 -0.92
N TYR A 32 1.33 8.14 -1.01
CA TYR A 32 2.24 8.20 -2.15
C TYR A 32 1.79 7.27 -3.27
N VAL A 33 1.36 6.06 -2.92
CA VAL A 33 0.85 5.06 -3.88
C VAL A 33 -0.43 4.46 -3.34
N LEU A 34 -1.45 4.38 -4.18
CA LEU A 34 -2.69 3.68 -3.89
C LEU A 34 -2.87 2.57 -4.90
N THR A 35 -3.32 1.40 -4.46
CA THR A 35 -3.50 0.25 -5.34
C THR A 35 -4.82 -0.46 -5.07
N ALA A 36 -5.36 -1.10 -6.10
CA ALA A 36 -6.54 -1.94 -6.00
C ALA A 36 -6.40 -3.13 -6.96
N ASN A 37 -7.17 -4.18 -6.73
CA ASN A 37 -7.18 -5.33 -7.63
C ASN A 37 -8.17 -5.10 -8.79
N ASN A 38 -9.47 -4.92 -8.48
CA ASN A 38 -10.53 -4.77 -9.48
C ASN A 38 -11.37 -3.51 -9.31
N ARG A 39 -11.39 -2.91 -8.12
CA ARG A 39 -12.27 -1.78 -7.79
C ARG A 39 -11.75 -0.48 -8.36
N VAL A 40 -11.82 -0.37 -9.69
CA VAL A 40 -11.27 0.78 -10.39
C VAL A 40 -11.98 2.09 -10.04
N GLU A 41 -13.31 2.05 -9.86
CA GLU A 41 -14.08 3.26 -9.56
C GLU A 41 -13.74 3.81 -8.18
N ASP A 42 -13.59 2.93 -7.19
CA ASP A 42 -13.19 3.34 -5.85
C ASP A 42 -11.76 3.90 -5.86
N LEU A 43 -10.86 3.27 -6.62
CA LEU A 43 -9.49 3.75 -6.74
C LEU A 43 -9.44 5.13 -7.41
N ILE A 44 -10.25 5.35 -8.43
CA ILE A 44 -10.36 6.67 -9.08
C ILE A 44 -10.80 7.73 -8.07
N ALA A 45 -11.83 7.44 -7.29
CA ALA A 45 -12.33 8.39 -6.28
C ALA A 45 -11.25 8.70 -5.25
N GLN A 46 -10.54 7.69 -4.77
CA GLN A 46 -9.45 7.87 -3.81
C GLN A 46 -8.30 8.68 -4.41
N ALA A 47 -7.94 8.40 -5.66
CA ALA A 47 -6.86 9.12 -6.33
C ALA A 47 -7.19 10.60 -6.52
N ARG A 48 -8.42 10.90 -6.87
CA ARG A 48 -8.84 12.31 -7.03
C ARG A 48 -8.87 13.06 -5.71
N LYS A 49 -9.17 12.37 -4.61
CA LYS A 49 -9.21 12.98 -3.28
C LYS A 49 -7.81 13.16 -2.68
N PHE A 50 -7.00 12.12 -2.70
CA PHE A 50 -5.71 12.12 -2.03
C PHE A 50 -4.54 12.54 -2.92
N LYS A 51 -4.73 12.52 -4.23
CA LYS A 51 -3.72 12.92 -5.22
C LYS A 51 -2.36 12.28 -4.98
N PRO A 52 -2.28 10.94 -5.00
CA PRO A 52 -1.02 10.23 -4.83
C PRO A 52 -0.08 10.49 -5.99
N GLU A 53 1.20 10.12 -5.82
CA GLU A 53 2.16 10.17 -6.92
C GLU A 53 1.81 9.15 -8.00
N ALA A 54 1.33 7.97 -7.59
CA ALA A 54 1.01 6.90 -8.52
C ALA A 54 -0.15 6.03 -8.02
N VAL A 55 -0.83 5.40 -8.95
CA VAL A 55 -1.84 4.38 -8.67
C VAL A 55 -1.55 3.14 -9.50
N VAL A 56 -1.89 1.96 -8.95
CA VAL A 56 -1.72 0.69 -9.65
C VAL A 56 -3.01 -0.11 -9.53
N ILE A 57 -3.51 -0.60 -10.67
CA ILE A 57 -4.63 -1.53 -10.71
C ILE A 57 -4.09 -2.90 -11.12
N ALA A 58 -4.29 -3.92 -10.26
CA ALA A 58 -3.75 -5.25 -10.54
C ALA A 58 -4.38 -5.88 -11.78
N ASN A 59 -5.68 -5.69 -11.96
CA ASN A 59 -6.39 -6.18 -13.14
C ASN A 59 -6.08 -5.29 -14.34
N GLU A 60 -5.26 -5.80 -15.25
CA GLU A 60 -4.79 -5.04 -16.42
C GLU A 60 -5.91 -4.62 -17.36
N THR A 61 -7.04 -5.34 -17.35
CA THR A 61 -8.19 -4.98 -18.19
C THR A 61 -8.83 -3.66 -17.77
N LYS A 62 -8.54 -3.20 -16.57
CA LYS A 62 -9.06 -1.94 -16.02
C LYS A 62 -8.11 -0.75 -16.20
N TYR A 63 -6.94 -0.99 -16.79
CA TYR A 63 -5.90 0.04 -16.93
C TYR A 63 -6.39 1.27 -17.69
N GLN A 64 -7.01 1.04 -18.86
CA GLN A 64 -7.40 2.15 -19.72
C GLN A 64 -8.48 3.03 -19.05
N GLN A 65 -9.44 2.39 -18.37
CA GLN A 65 -10.47 3.12 -17.65
C GLN A 65 -9.85 4.01 -16.55
N LEU A 66 -8.90 3.46 -15.81
CA LEU A 66 -8.22 4.19 -14.73
C LEU A 66 -7.41 5.36 -15.31
N LYS A 67 -6.64 5.10 -16.35
CA LYS A 67 -5.81 6.10 -17.00
C LYS A 67 -6.64 7.26 -17.56
N ASP A 68 -7.72 6.95 -18.24
CA ASP A 68 -8.58 7.97 -18.85
C ASP A 68 -9.25 8.83 -17.76
N ALA A 69 -9.68 8.20 -16.67
CA ALA A 69 -10.35 8.91 -15.59
C ALA A 69 -9.42 9.85 -14.82
N LEU A 70 -8.11 9.63 -14.86
CA LEU A 70 -7.11 10.45 -14.17
C LEU A 70 -6.24 11.28 -15.11
N ALA A 71 -6.63 11.37 -16.38
CA ALA A 71 -5.81 12.04 -17.41
C ALA A 71 -5.61 13.53 -17.13
N ASP A 72 -6.49 14.16 -16.38
CA ASP A 72 -6.40 15.59 -16.03
C ASP A 72 -5.51 15.86 -14.79
N LEU A 73 -4.99 14.82 -14.16
CA LEU A 73 -4.17 14.95 -12.96
C LEU A 73 -2.75 14.43 -13.20
N PRO A 74 -1.74 14.97 -12.50
CA PRO A 74 -0.35 14.52 -12.66
C PRO A 74 -0.09 13.25 -11.85
N ILE A 75 -0.91 12.23 -12.03
CA ILE A 75 -0.81 10.94 -11.34
C ILE A 75 -0.34 9.89 -12.33
N LYS A 76 0.70 9.17 -11.97
CA LYS A 76 1.20 8.07 -12.78
C LYS A 76 0.29 6.85 -12.61
N VAL A 77 -0.09 6.22 -13.71
CA VAL A 77 -1.03 5.10 -13.70
C VAL A 77 -0.32 3.85 -14.25
N TYR A 78 -0.36 2.78 -13.47
CA TYR A 78 0.23 1.50 -13.82
C TYR A 78 -0.77 0.37 -13.63
N ALA A 79 -0.48 -0.78 -14.22
CA ALA A 79 -1.33 -1.96 -14.07
C ALA A 79 -0.48 -3.23 -14.01
N GLY A 80 -1.02 -4.25 -13.34
CA GLY A 80 -0.43 -5.57 -13.30
C GLY A 80 0.37 -5.85 -12.04
N GLU A 81 0.61 -7.14 -11.80
CA GLU A 81 1.35 -7.60 -10.63
C GLU A 81 2.79 -7.12 -10.61
N GLU A 82 3.44 -7.11 -11.76
CA GLU A 82 4.83 -6.66 -11.84
C GLU A 82 4.95 -5.19 -11.46
N ALA A 83 4.00 -4.36 -11.88
CA ALA A 83 3.98 -2.96 -11.50
C ALA A 83 3.83 -2.78 -9.99
N LEU A 84 2.97 -3.61 -9.35
CA LEU A 84 2.84 -3.61 -7.89
C LEU A 84 4.18 -3.93 -7.22
N CYS A 85 4.89 -4.91 -7.72
CA CYS A 85 6.18 -5.32 -7.15
C CYS A 85 7.25 -4.25 -7.30
N GLN A 86 7.24 -3.52 -8.40
CA GLN A 86 8.24 -2.49 -8.67
C GLN A 86 7.96 -1.19 -7.91
N ILE A 87 6.70 -0.79 -7.84
CA ILE A 87 6.33 0.51 -7.27
C ILE A 87 6.68 0.60 -5.78
N VAL A 88 6.58 -0.51 -5.04
CA VAL A 88 6.84 -0.51 -3.59
C VAL A 88 8.31 -0.27 -3.26
N ALA A 89 9.20 -0.41 -4.22
CA ALA A 89 10.63 -0.17 -4.02
C ALA A 89 11.04 1.27 -4.27
N GLU A 90 10.14 2.15 -4.67
CA GLU A 90 10.49 3.52 -4.98
C GLU A 90 11.04 4.27 -3.77
N LYS A 91 12.06 5.07 -4.03
CA LYS A 91 12.87 5.71 -2.99
C LYS A 91 12.08 6.56 -2.00
N PRO A 92 11.13 7.41 -2.43
CA PRO A 92 10.40 8.27 -1.49
C PRO A 92 9.49 7.54 -0.52
N ILE A 93 9.14 6.28 -0.78
CA ILE A 93 8.24 5.53 0.10
C ILE A 93 8.94 5.19 1.41
N ASP A 94 8.32 5.59 2.52
CA ASP A 94 8.82 5.28 3.87
C ASP A 94 8.21 4.00 4.41
N MET A 95 6.96 3.73 4.08
CA MET A 95 6.21 2.62 4.64
C MET A 95 5.28 2.02 3.59
N VAL A 96 5.12 0.70 3.64
CA VAL A 96 4.16 -0.03 2.80
C VAL A 96 3.15 -0.71 3.72
N LEU A 97 1.88 -0.35 3.57
CA LEU A 97 0.78 -1.03 4.25
C LEU A 97 0.27 -2.14 3.32
N THR A 98 0.38 -3.38 3.77
CA THR A 98 -0.08 -4.53 2.98
C THR A 98 -1.47 -4.93 3.47
N ALA A 99 -2.49 -4.46 2.76
CA ALA A 99 -3.89 -4.70 3.09
C ALA A 99 -4.62 -5.48 1.99
N MET A 100 -3.89 -6.13 1.11
CA MET A 100 -4.46 -6.98 0.06
C MET A 100 -4.90 -8.32 0.65
N VAL A 101 -6.06 -8.82 0.21
CA VAL A 101 -6.54 -10.12 0.65
C VAL A 101 -5.85 -11.25 -0.13
N GLY A 102 -5.77 -12.44 0.49
CA GLY A 102 -5.17 -13.61 -0.14
C GLY A 102 -3.66 -13.49 -0.31
N TYR A 103 -3.15 -14.17 -1.32
CA TYR A 103 -1.70 -14.26 -1.56
C TYR A 103 -1.17 -13.19 -2.53
N ALA A 104 -2.05 -12.35 -3.05
CA ALA A 104 -1.67 -11.33 -4.02
C ALA A 104 -0.67 -10.31 -3.47
N GLY A 105 -0.66 -10.12 -2.15
CA GLY A 105 0.26 -9.19 -1.50
C GLY A 105 1.65 -9.75 -1.19
N LEU A 106 1.89 -11.06 -1.40
CA LEU A 106 3.13 -11.69 -0.96
C LEU A 106 4.36 -11.15 -1.70
N LYS A 107 4.35 -11.20 -3.03
CA LYS A 107 5.48 -10.72 -3.83
C LYS A 107 5.76 -9.23 -3.62
N PRO A 108 4.76 -8.35 -3.69
CA PRO A 108 5.01 -6.93 -3.40
C PRO A 108 5.56 -6.70 -2.00
N THR A 109 5.07 -7.44 -1.00
CA THR A 109 5.57 -7.33 0.37
C THR A 109 7.04 -7.73 0.45
N MET A 110 7.42 -8.84 -0.18
CA MET A 110 8.82 -9.27 -0.21
C MET A 110 9.72 -8.24 -0.89
N ASN A 111 9.26 -7.65 -1.98
CA ASN A 111 10.03 -6.61 -2.67
C ASN A 111 10.19 -5.35 -1.79
N ALA A 112 9.14 -4.97 -1.07
CA ALA A 112 9.21 -3.84 -0.15
C ALA A 112 10.22 -4.09 0.97
N ILE A 113 10.26 -5.32 1.50
CA ILE A 113 11.24 -5.70 2.52
C ILE A 113 12.66 -5.63 1.97
N ARG A 114 12.89 -6.15 0.77
CA ARG A 114 14.20 -6.06 0.12
C ARG A 114 14.63 -4.63 -0.11
N ALA A 115 13.67 -3.73 -0.36
CA ALA A 115 13.94 -2.30 -0.51
C ALA A 115 14.05 -1.57 0.83
N ARG A 116 13.99 -2.30 1.95
CA ARG A 116 14.13 -1.79 3.33
C ARG A 116 13.04 -0.80 3.71
N LYS A 117 11.83 -1.01 3.21
CA LYS A 117 10.67 -0.22 3.62
C LYS A 117 10.11 -0.77 4.93
N THR A 118 9.64 0.11 5.80
CA THR A 118 8.87 -0.32 6.96
C THR A 118 7.57 -0.94 6.47
N ILE A 119 7.23 -2.12 6.99
CA ILE A 119 6.04 -2.86 6.57
C ILE A 119 5.00 -2.84 7.68
N ALA A 120 3.80 -2.36 7.34
CA ALA A 120 2.62 -2.54 8.18
C ALA A 120 1.82 -3.69 7.56
N LEU A 121 1.82 -4.83 8.23
CA LEU A 121 1.29 -6.08 7.67
C LEU A 121 -0.09 -6.37 8.24
N ALA A 122 -1.10 -6.27 7.39
CA ALA A 122 -2.50 -6.54 7.74
C ALA A 122 -3.03 -7.85 7.15
N ASN A 123 -2.27 -8.49 6.28
CA ASN A 123 -2.68 -9.70 5.57
C ASN A 123 -2.27 -10.95 6.37
N LYS A 124 -3.25 -11.57 7.03
CA LYS A 124 -3.02 -12.77 7.84
C LYS A 124 -2.60 -13.98 7.00
N GLU A 125 -3.13 -14.10 5.79
CA GLU A 125 -2.79 -15.21 4.90
C GLU A 125 -1.30 -15.21 4.56
N THR A 126 -0.74 -14.05 4.37
CA THR A 126 0.69 -13.91 4.11
C THR A 126 1.52 -14.44 5.28
N LEU A 127 1.11 -14.13 6.51
CA LEU A 127 1.80 -14.62 7.70
C LEU A 127 1.68 -16.13 7.88
N VAL A 128 0.51 -16.70 7.55
CA VAL A 128 0.29 -18.14 7.69
C VAL A 128 1.12 -18.94 6.71
N VAL A 129 1.19 -18.48 5.45
CA VAL A 129 1.84 -19.24 4.37
C VAL A 129 3.33 -18.99 4.27
N ALA A 130 3.76 -17.77 4.51
CA ALA A 130 5.14 -17.37 4.28
C ALA A 130 5.75 -16.61 5.47
N GLY A 131 5.17 -16.77 6.66
CA GLY A 131 5.61 -16.01 7.84
C GLY A 131 7.08 -16.19 8.15
N GLU A 132 7.58 -17.43 8.08
CA GLU A 132 8.98 -17.72 8.35
C GLU A 132 9.91 -17.05 7.32
N LEU A 133 9.54 -17.17 6.03
CA LEU A 133 10.30 -16.54 4.96
C LEU A 133 10.31 -15.02 5.08
N ILE A 134 9.17 -14.43 5.39
CA ILE A 134 9.05 -12.98 5.56
C ILE A 134 9.88 -12.52 6.76
N ASN A 135 9.81 -13.23 7.88
CA ASN A 135 10.58 -12.89 9.06
C ASN A 135 12.08 -12.99 8.83
N ASP A 136 12.52 -14.03 8.12
CA ASP A 136 13.93 -14.20 7.79
C ASP A 136 14.43 -13.09 6.88
N LEU A 137 13.64 -12.76 5.86
CA LEU A 137 13.97 -11.70 4.92
C LEU A 137 14.02 -10.34 5.63
N ALA A 138 13.08 -10.08 6.53
CA ALA A 138 13.05 -8.85 7.31
C ALA A 138 14.26 -8.71 8.21
N ARG A 139 14.65 -9.79 8.89
CA ARG A 139 15.87 -9.79 9.73
C ARG A 139 17.11 -9.53 8.91
N PHE A 140 17.22 -10.19 7.75
CA PHE A 140 18.37 -10.02 6.86
C PHE A 140 18.47 -8.58 6.34
N SER A 141 17.33 -7.97 6.01
CA SER A 141 17.28 -6.61 5.47
C SER A 141 17.27 -5.52 6.55
N GLY A 142 17.12 -5.90 7.81
CA GLY A 142 16.99 -4.93 8.90
C GLY A 142 15.69 -4.13 8.85
N THR A 143 14.62 -4.72 8.30
CA THR A 143 13.35 -4.06 8.08
C THR A 143 12.38 -4.35 9.22
N PRO A 144 11.78 -3.32 9.86
CA PRO A 144 10.73 -3.57 10.84
C PRO A 144 9.44 -4.00 10.16
N ILE A 145 8.83 -5.06 10.71
CA ILE A 145 7.49 -5.51 10.30
C ILE A 145 6.56 -5.28 11.48
N LEU A 146 5.53 -4.49 11.25
CA LEU A 146 4.58 -4.11 12.27
C LEU A 146 3.24 -4.77 11.94
N PRO A 147 2.76 -5.72 12.75
CA PRO A 147 1.47 -6.34 12.52
C PRO A 147 0.36 -5.30 12.76
N VAL A 148 -0.60 -5.28 11.85
CA VAL A 148 -1.77 -4.42 11.95
C VAL A 148 -2.98 -5.32 12.10
N ASP A 149 -3.73 -5.14 13.18
CA ASP A 149 -4.92 -5.93 13.46
C ASP A 149 -6.14 -5.26 12.85
N SER A 150 -6.93 -6.04 12.11
CA SER A 150 -8.16 -5.54 11.51
C SER A 150 -9.20 -5.13 12.54
N GLU A 151 -9.17 -5.71 13.74
CA GLU A 151 -10.11 -5.43 14.81
C GLU A 151 -9.75 -4.16 15.58
N HIS A 152 -8.47 -3.87 15.69
CA HIS A 152 -7.97 -2.64 16.29
C HIS A 152 -7.56 -1.69 15.21
N SER A 153 -8.51 -1.01 14.65
CA SER A 153 -8.35 -0.11 13.54
C SER A 153 -6.87 0.22 13.19
N ALA A 154 -6.50 0.00 11.95
CA ALA A 154 -5.20 0.42 11.41
C ALA A 154 -4.88 1.87 11.79
N VAL A 155 -5.91 2.66 12.06
CA VAL A 155 -5.87 4.04 12.54
C VAL A 155 -4.98 4.19 13.77
N PHE A 156 -5.26 3.42 14.82
CA PHE A 156 -4.52 3.53 16.07
C PHE A 156 -3.06 3.11 15.88
N GLN A 157 -2.85 2.02 15.15
CA GLN A 157 -1.51 1.48 14.94
C GLN A 157 -0.67 2.37 14.03
N LEU A 158 -1.26 2.92 12.98
CA LEU A 158 -0.55 3.85 12.10
C LEU A 158 -0.12 5.12 12.84
N SER A 159 -0.93 5.59 13.78
CA SER A 159 -0.58 6.78 14.56
C SER A 159 0.63 6.55 15.47
N LEU A 160 0.92 5.30 15.84
CA LEU A 160 2.08 4.94 16.67
C LEU A 160 3.36 4.73 15.86
N ILE A 161 3.26 4.52 14.56
CA ILE A 161 4.40 4.16 13.70
C ILE A 161 5.28 5.37 13.37
N HIS A 162 4.87 6.56 13.70
CA HIS A 162 5.64 7.77 13.40
C HIS A 162 6.89 7.92 14.28
N ILE A 163 7.07 7.03 15.21
CA ILE A 163 8.23 7.02 16.09
C ILE A 163 9.51 6.58 15.29
#